data_7e08bc817dc5475b80c2dc1d1d01c8b2
#
_entry.id   7e08bc817dc5475b80c2dc1d1d01c8b2
#
_cell.length_a   1.000
_cell.length_b   1.000
_cell.length_c   1.000
_cell.angle_alpha   90.00
_cell.angle_beta   90.00
_cell.angle_gamma   90.00
#
_symmetry.space_group_name_H-M   'P 1'
#
loop_
_entity.id
_entity.type
_entity.pdbx_description
1 polymer ?
#
loop_
_entity_poly.entity_id
_entity_poly.type
_entity_poly.pdbx_seq_one_letter_code
_entity_poly.pdbx_strand_id
1 'polypeptide(L)'
;MAENKVRFNLKNVHYAVLTETVSTAGVVSYSYGTPKAVKGAVSLDLSQEGEVSPFYADGITFYRSISNNGYSGSLEMARFSDEMMKDVWGDTLGTTSKVLTENADTEPKSFALLYQIDGDADEELYCLYNVGGTRPNIGSETNEETKEPKTQTSDITAIPLADGKVLARTTADTPSATKSAWFNSVFQEA
;
A
#
# COMPACT_ATOMS: atom_id res chain seq x y z
N MET A 1 -12.70 -9.29 22.81
CA MET A 1 -12.78 -10.37 21.80
C MET A 1 -11.48 -11.14 21.81
N ALA A 2 -11.43 -12.37 21.27
CA ALA A 2 -10.17 -13.12 21.23
C ALA A 2 -9.23 -12.49 20.21
N GLU A 3 -7.94 -12.40 20.54
CA GLU A 3 -6.91 -11.98 19.60
C GLU A 3 -6.57 -13.09 18.60
N ASN A 4 -6.25 -12.72 17.37
CA ASN A 4 -5.82 -13.66 16.35
C ASN A 4 -4.51 -14.33 16.75
N LYS A 5 -4.43 -15.67 16.61
CA LYS A 5 -3.21 -16.45 16.78
C LYS A 5 -2.43 -16.61 15.48
N VAL A 6 -3.14 -16.62 14.35
CA VAL A 6 -2.58 -16.79 13.02
C VAL A 6 -3.28 -15.86 12.03
N ARG A 7 -2.57 -15.54 10.94
CA ARG A 7 -3.07 -14.75 9.82
C ARG A 7 -2.96 -15.54 8.54
N PHE A 8 -3.91 -15.38 7.66
CA PHE A 8 -3.94 -16.01 6.35
C PHE A 8 -4.87 -15.22 5.43
N ASN A 9 -4.80 -15.49 4.11
CA ASN A 9 -5.74 -14.97 3.13
C ASN A 9 -5.77 -13.43 3.00
N LEU A 10 -4.93 -12.91 2.11
CA LEU A 10 -4.97 -11.51 1.67
C LEU A 10 -6.19 -11.29 0.76
N LYS A 11 -6.99 -10.28 1.04
CA LYS A 11 -8.15 -9.90 0.21
C LYS A 11 -8.52 -8.42 0.34
N ASN A 12 -9.52 -7.98 -0.41
CA ASN A 12 -10.06 -6.62 -0.38
C ASN A 12 -9.00 -5.53 -0.55
N VAL A 13 -8.05 -5.73 -1.49
CA VAL A 13 -7.06 -4.72 -1.82
C VAL A 13 -7.73 -3.53 -2.49
N HIS A 14 -7.48 -2.34 -1.97
CA HIS A 14 -7.93 -1.05 -2.50
C HIS A 14 -6.76 -0.07 -2.53
N TYR A 15 -6.81 0.88 -3.44
CA TYR A 15 -5.91 2.03 -3.47
C TYR A 15 -6.71 3.33 -3.45
N ALA A 16 -6.13 4.37 -2.90
CA ALA A 16 -6.65 5.73 -2.95
C ALA A 16 -5.51 6.69 -3.23
N VAL A 17 -5.58 7.43 -4.34
CA VAL A 17 -4.51 8.36 -4.73
C VAL A 17 -4.33 9.41 -3.64
N LEU A 18 -3.08 9.60 -3.23
CA LEU A 18 -2.67 10.61 -2.27
C LEU A 18 -2.43 11.94 -3.00
N THR A 19 -2.95 13.01 -2.44
CA THR A 19 -2.65 14.38 -2.86
C THR A 19 -2.06 15.13 -1.67
N GLU A 20 -0.83 15.57 -1.84
CA GLU A 20 -0.15 16.43 -0.89
C GLU A 20 -0.37 17.90 -1.27
N THR A 21 -0.68 18.72 -0.30
CA THR A 21 -0.84 20.16 -0.47
C THR A 21 0.01 20.89 0.57
N VAL A 22 0.90 21.77 0.12
CA VAL A 22 1.70 22.61 0.99
C VAL A 22 1.10 24.01 1.01
N SER A 23 0.69 24.48 2.19
CA SER A 23 0.17 25.82 2.36
C SER A 23 1.27 26.87 2.22
N THR A 24 0.91 28.13 2.00
CA THR A 24 1.85 29.28 1.99
C THR A 24 2.62 29.44 3.30
N ALA A 25 2.12 28.89 4.39
CA ALA A 25 2.79 28.85 5.70
C ALA A 25 3.74 27.63 5.87
N GLY A 26 3.93 26.80 4.83
CA GLY A 26 4.75 25.59 4.89
C GLY A 26 4.10 24.41 5.59
N VAL A 27 2.79 24.48 5.89
CA VAL A 27 2.07 23.37 6.50
C VAL A 27 1.68 22.37 5.41
N VAL A 28 2.11 21.12 5.58
CA VAL A 28 1.77 20.01 4.69
C VAL A 28 0.44 19.41 5.13
N SER A 29 -0.47 19.21 4.20
CA SER A 29 -1.74 18.53 4.40
C SER A 29 -1.92 17.42 3.36
N TYR A 30 -2.57 16.34 3.78
CA TYR A 30 -2.79 15.16 2.96
C TYR A 30 -4.28 14.95 2.73
N SER A 31 -4.64 14.69 1.50
CA SER A 31 -5.99 14.28 1.12
C SER A 31 -5.94 13.04 0.24
N TYR A 32 -6.98 12.23 0.32
CA TYR A 32 -7.07 10.97 -0.41
C TYR A 32 -8.30 10.95 -1.30
N GLY A 33 -8.14 10.38 -2.47
CA GLY A 33 -9.28 10.03 -3.31
C GLY A 33 -10.14 8.94 -2.65
N THR A 34 -11.30 8.67 -3.22
CA THR A 34 -12.13 7.53 -2.79
C THR A 34 -11.38 6.23 -3.06
N PRO A 35 -11.28 5.31 -2.08
CA PRO A 35 -10.66 4.02 -2.29
C PRO A 35 -11.32 3.23 -3.42
N LYS A 36 -10.50 2.67 -4.31
CA LYS A 36 -10.92 1.87 -5.46
C LYS A 36 -10.41 0.45 -5.32
N ALA A 37 -11.29 -0.52 -5.49
CA ALA A 37 -10.96 -1.93 -5.34
C ALA A 37 -10.08 -2.45 -6.49
N VAL A 38 -9.03 -3.21 -6.17
CA VAL A 38 -8.23 -3.99 -7.12
C VAL A 38 -8.44 -5.47 -6.81
N LYS A 39 -9.13 -6.17 -7.71
CA LYS A 39 -9.43 -7.59 -7.53
C LYS A 39 -8.27 -8.47 -7.97
N GLY A 40 -8.13 -9.63 -7.33
CA GLY A 40 -7.12 -10.63 -7.69
C GLY A 40 -5.83 -10.48 -6.88
N ALA A 41 -5.92 -10.17 -5.60
CA ALA A 41 -4.79 -10.19 -4.68
C ALA A 41 -4.22 -11.60 -4.57
N VAL A 42 -2.91 -11.72 -4.68
CA VAL A 42 -2.17 -12.99 -4.58
C VAL A 42 -1.30 -12.98 -3.34
N SER A 43 -0.36 -12.06 -3.25
CA SER A 43 0.50 -11.91 -2.08
C SER A 43 0.87 -10.45 -1.80
N LEU A 44 1.19 -10.17 -0.56
CA LEU A 44 1.74 -8.91 -0.10
C LEU A 44 2.82 -9.22 0.93
N ASP A 45 4.06 -8.90 0.58
CA ASP A 45 5.21 -9.08 1.45
C ASP A 45 5.80 -7.71 1.79
N LEU A 46 5.85 -7.39 3.08
CA LEU A 46 6.35 -6.10 3.58
C LEU A 46 7.39 -6.33 4.67
N SER A 47 8.55 -5.77 4.47
CA SER A 47 9.64 -5.70 5.45
C SER A 47 9.70 -4.30 6.04
N GLN A 48 9.87 -4.20 7.35
CA GLN A 48 10.10 -2.93 8.01
C GLN A 48 11.45 -2.35 7.59
N GLU A 49 11.46 -1.08 7.26
CA GLU A 49 12.66 -0.30 7.00
C GLU A 49 13.01 0.54 8.23
N GLY A 50 14.27 0.44 8.66
CA GLY A 50 14.76 1.20 9.79
C GLY A 50 16.20 0.83 10.14
N GLU A 51 16.86 1.72 10.82
CA GLU A 51 18.26 1.53 11.20
C GLU A 51 18.42 1.62 12.72
N VAL A 52 19.30 0.76 13.23
CA VAL A 52 19.77 0.83 14.62
C VAL A 52 21.13 1.52 14.63
N SER A 53 21.17 2.74 15.15
CA SER A 53 22.38 3.55 15.23
C SER A 53 22.91 3.57 16.68
N PRO A 54 23.98 2.79 16.98
CA PRO A 54 24.60 2.81 18.30
C PRO A 54 25.56 4.00 18.44
N PHE A 55 25.53 4.65 19.58
CA PHE A 55 26.53 5.61 20.01
C PHE A 55 27.41 4.98 21.10
N TYR A 56 28.72 5.03 20.90
CA TYR A 56 29.69 4.45 21.81
C TYR A 56 30.38 5.53 22.65
N ALA A 57 30.48 5.29 23.98
CA ALA A 57 31.28 6.08 24.89
C ALA A 57 31.90 5.12 25.91
N ASP A 58 33.10 5.45 26.41
CA ASP A 58 33.85 4.63 27.38
C ASP A 58 34.05 3.16 26.96
N GLY A 59 34.14 2.90 25.66
CA GLY A 59 34.33 1.57 25.09
C GLY A 59 33.10 0.66 25.09
N ILE A 60 31.92 1.18 25.41
CA ILE A 60 30.64 0.44 25.40
C ILE A 60 29.59 1.18 24.57
N THR A 61 28.54 0.47 24.19
CA THR A 61 27.34 1.10 23.60
C THR A 61 26.64 1.95 24.69
N PHE A 62 26.81 3.25 24.63
CA PHE A 62 26.28 4.18 25.63
C PHE A 62 24.81 4.55 25.32
N TYR A 63 24.47 4.71 24.04
CA TYR A 63 23.11 5.05 23.57
C TYR A 63 22.82 4.31 22.27
N ARG A 64 21.54 4.01 22.02
CA ARG A 64 21.06 3.40 20.78
C ARG A 64 19.80 4.10 20.30
N SER A 65 19.84 4.62 19.08
CA SER A 65 18.67 5.13 18.38
C SER A 65 18.12 4.06 17.43
N ILE A 66 16.81 3.98 17.31
CA ILE A 66 16.13 3.12 16.36
C ILE A 66 15.19 4.01 15.54
N SER A 67 15.34 4.00 14.21
CA SER A 67 14.45 4.69 13.29
C SER A 67 13.39 3.74 12.74
N ASN A 68 12.22 4.29 12.40
CA ASN A 68 11.19 3.62 11.62
C ASN A 68 11.00 4.42 10.33
N ASN A 69 11.51 3.91 9.22
CA ASN A 69 11.48 4.59 7.92
C ASN A 69 10.33 4.07 7.04
N GLY A 70 9.45 3.25 7.62
CA GLY A 70 8.30 2.67 6.92
C GLY A 70 8.50 1.21 6.55
N TYR A 71 8.03 0.84 5.37
CA TYR A 71 8.07 -0.53 4.86
C TYR A 71 8.45 -0.55 3.39
N SER A 72 9.18 -1.59 2.98
CA SER A 72 9.39 -1.92 1.57
C SER A 72 9.00 -3.37 1.31
N GLY A 73 8.68 -3.67 0.06
CA GLY A 73 8.32 -5.03 -0.32
C GLY A 73 7.63 -5.11 -1.67
N SER A 74 6.77 -6.10 -1.84
CA SER A 74 6.10 -6.33 -3.11
C SER A 74 4.62 -6.65 -2.93
N LEU A 75 3.83 -6.15 -3.87
CA LEU A 75 2.41 -6.49 -4.04
C LEU A 75 2.25 -7.29 -5.32
N GLU A 76 1.76 -8.53 -5.18
CA GLU A 76 1.48 -9.42 -6.29
C GLU A 76 -0.03 -9.52 -6.49
N MET A 77 -0.45 -9.29 -7.73
CA MET A 77 -1.85 -9.33 -8.17
C MET A 77 -1.99 -10.24 -9.38
N ALA A 78 -3.14 -10.88 -9.53
CA ALA A 78 -3.45 -11.60 -10.78
C ALA A 78 -3.37 -10.65 -11.99
N ARG A 79 -3.82 -9.41 -11.82
CA ARG A 79 -3.68 -8.31 -12.78
C ARG A 79 -3.94 -6.99 -12.07
N PHE A 80 -3.12 -5.97 -12.34
CA PHE A 80 -3.44 -4.60 -11.95
C PHE A 80 -4.50 -4.03 -12.90
N SER A 81 -5.45 -3.28 -12.34
CA SER A 81 -6.54 -2.71 -13.13
C SER A 81 -6.05 -1.56 -14.03
N ASP A 82 -6.64 -1.43 -15.22
CA ASP A 82 -6.34 -0.31 -16.13
C ASP A 82 -6.64 1.05 -15.48
N GLU A 83 -7.55 1.07 -14.51
CA GLU A 83 -7.86 2.26 -13.72
C GLU A 83 -6.71 2.64 -12.80
N MET A 84 -6.12 1.67 -12.09
CA MET A 84 -4.94 1.90 -11.25
C MET A 84 -3.72 2.31 -12.09
N MET A 85 -3.54 1.71 -13.29
CA MET A 85 -2.48 2.11 -14.23
C MET A 85 -2.58 3.59 -14.62
N LYS A 86 -3.79 4.10 -14.84
CA LYS A 86 -4.02 5.52 -15.13
C LYS A 86 -3.82 6.42 -13.91
N ASP A 87 -4.37 6.02 -12.78
CA ASP A 87 -4.44 6.88 -11.59
C ASP A 87 -3.10 7.00 -10.89
N VAL A 88 -2.34 5.89 -10.79
CA VAL A 88 -1.08 5.80 -10.08
C VAL A 88 0.10 6.03 -11.02
N TRP A 89 0.18 5.28 -12.13
CA TRP A 89 1.33 5.34 -13.03
C TRP A 89 1.14 6.30 -14.21
N GLY A 90 -0.04 6.95 -14.31
CA GLY A 90 -0.28 8.05 -15.24
C GLY A 90 -0.44 7.64 -16.70
N ASP A 91 -0.84 6.39 -16.94
CA ASP A 91 -1.14 5.93 -18.29
C ASP A 91 -2.30 6.72 -18.89
N THR A 92 -2.22 7.02 -20.18
CA THR A 92 -3.24 7.78 -20.88
C THR A 92 -4.12 6.87 -21.74
N LEU A 93 -5.44 7.02 -21.59
CA LEU A 93 -6.40 6.30 -22.42
C LEU A 93 -6.82 7.17 -23.60
N GLY A 94 -6.50 6.72 -24.82
CA GLY A 94 -6.94 7.39 -26.04
C GLY A 94 -8.45 7.54 -26.14
N THR A 95 -8.93 8.73 -26.40
CA THR A 95 -10.39 9.02 -26.40
C THR A 95 -11.15 8.25 -27.47
N THR A 96 -10.55 8.08 -28.65
CA THR A 96 -11.14 7.37 -29.80
C THR A 96 -10.67 5.93 -29.88
N SER A 97 -9.36 5.72 -29.79
CA SER A 97 -8.73 4.39 -29.95
C SER A 97 -8.98 3.45 -28.78
N LYS A 98 -9.26 4.01 -27.57
CA LYS A 98 -9.36 3.24 -26.32
C LYS A 98 -8.11 2.41 -25.98
N VAL A 99 -6.96 2.84 -26.53
CA VAL A 99 -5.65 2.25 -26.22
C VAL A 99 -5.06 2.94 -25.03
N LEU A 100 -4.59 2.15 -24.07
CA LEU A 100 -3.84 2.63 -22.91
C LEU A 100 -2.37 2.78 -23.31
N THR A 101 -1.80 3.97 -23.13
CA THR A 101 -0.44 4.29 -23.53
C THR A 101 0.36 4.74 -22.31
N GLU A 102 1.48 4.07 -22.09
CA GLU A 102 2.48 4.43 -21.10
C GLU A 102 3.36 5.57 -21.63
N ASN A 103 3.72 6.51 -20.75
CA ASN A 103 4.71 7.54 -21.02
C ASN A 103 5.82 7.47 -19.97
N ALA A 104 7.06 7.32 -20.41
CA ALA A 104 8.25 7.22 -19.55
C ALA A 104 8.51 8.48 -18.72
N ASP A 105 8.04 9.64 -19.20
CA ASP A 105 8.22 10.93 -18.50
C ASP A 105 7.19 11.18 -17.41
N THR A 106 6.20 10.28 -17.26
CA THR A 106 5.16 10.43 -16.22
C THR A 106 5.67 9.94 -14.87
N GLU A 107 5.63 10.81 -13.87
CA GLU A 107 5.95 10.46 -12.49
C GLU A 107 4.78 9.72 -11.85
N PRO A 108 5.01 8.53 -11.24
CA PRO A 108 3.99 7.82 -10.48
C PRO A 108 3.51 8.63 -9.28
N LYS A 109 2.22 8.55 -9.00
CA LYS A 109 1.62 9.19 -7.82
C LYS A 109 1.69 8.27 -6.62
N SER A 110 1.91 8.86 -5.45
CA SER A 110 1.72 8.15 -4.19
C SER A 110 0.23 7.83 -3.96
N PHE A 111 -0.03 6.77 -3.23
CA PHE A 111 -1.37 6.33 -2.90
C PHE A 111 -1.44 5.70 -1.50
N ALA A 112 -2.61 5.68 -0.90
CA ALA A 112 -2.86 4.82 0.25
C ALA A 112 -3.22 3.41 -0.24
N LEU A 113 -2.66 2.39 0.41
CA LEU A 113 -2.96 0.99 0.15
C LEU A 113 -3.76 0.42 1.32
N LEU A 114 -5.00 0.02 1.05
CA LEU A 114 -5.88 -0.61 2.03
C LEU A 114 -6.05 -2.09 1.67
N TYR A 115 -6.01 -2.95 2.68
CA TYR A 115 -6.18 -4.38 2.46
C TYR A 115 -6.69 -5.07 3.73
N GLN A 116 -7.15 -6.29 3.55
CA GLN A 116 -7.65 -7.14 4.62
C GLN A 116 -6.80 -8.41 4.69
N ILE A 117 -6.49 -8.80 5.92
CA ILE A 117 -5.91 -10.11 6.23
C ILE A 117 -6.87 -10.80 7.19
N ASP A 118 -7.25 -12.03 6.87
CA ASP A 118 -8.08 -12.83 7.76
C ASP A 118 -7.24 -13.42 8.90
N GLY A 119 -7.81 -13.41 10.08
CA GLY A 119 -7.28 -14.14 11.24
C GLY A 119 -8.16 -15.33 11.58
N ASP A 120 -7.73 -16.13 12.55
CA ASP A 120 -8.49 -17.27 13.06
C ASP A 120 -9.69 -16.85 13.93
N ALA A 121 -9.67 -15.64 14.49
CA ALA A 121 -10.73 -15.11 15.35
C ALA A 121 -11.45 -13.90 14.73
N ASP A 122 -10.73 -13.02 14.03
CA ASP A 122 -11.27 -11.78 13.47
C ASP A 122 -10.47 -11.36 12.23
N GLU A 123 -11.10 -10.55 11.37
CA GLU A 123 -10.43 -9.93 10.23
C GLU A 123 -9.66 -8.69 10.67
N GLU A 124 -8.47 -8.52 10.14
CA GLU A 124 -7.65 -7.33 10.35
C GLU A 124 -7.62 -6.47 9.09
N LEU A 125 -8.01 -5.21 9.22
CA LEU A 125 -8.00 -4.24 8.14
C LEU A 125 -6.78 -3.33 8.30
N TYR A 126 -6.06 -3.13 7.22
CA TYR A 126 -4.82 -2.37 7.17
C TYR A 126 -4.95 -1.19 6.22
N CYS A 127 -4.24 -0.12 6.52
CA CYS A 127 -4.08 1.05 5.67
C CYS A 127 -2.64 1.56 5.78
N LEU A 128 -1.89 1.49 4.69
CA LEU A 128 -0.62 2.20 4.51
C LEU A 128 -0.93 3.57 3.88
N TYR A 129 -0.45 4.65 4.48
CA TYR A 129 -0.88 5.99 4.13
C TYR A 129 -0.19 6.59 2.91
N ASN A 130 1.09 6.30 2.72
CA ASN A 130 1.90 6.90 1.66
C ASN A 130 2.75 5.83 1.00
N VAL A 131 2.22 5.22 -0.04
CA VAL A 131 2.84 4.14 -0.79
C VAL A 131 3.24 4.65 -2.17
N GLY A 132 4.49 4.46 -2.54
CA GLY A 132 4.98 4.52 -3.90
C GLY A 132 5.14 3.12 -4.46
N GLY A 133 4.81 2.92 -5.73
CA GLY A 133 4.95 1.62 -6.40
C GLY A 133 5.64 1.73 -7.74
N THR A 134 6.52 0.76 -8.05
CA THR A 134 7.05 0.61 -9.40
C THR A 134 5.97 0.12 -10.35
N ARG A 135 6.13 0.36 -11.66
CA ARG A 135 5.24 -0.25 -12.64
C ARG A 135 5.24 -1.76 -12.51
N PRO A 136 4.06 -2.40 -12.59
CA PRO A 136 3.99 -3.85 -12.58
C PRO A 136 4.73 -4.46 -13.76
N ASN A 137 5.34 -5.63 -13.54
CA ASN A 137 5.94 -6.40 -14.59
C ASN A 137 4.87 -6.91 -15.60
N ILE A 138 5.32 -7.19 -16.82
CA ILE A 138 4.48 -7.78 -17.88
C ILE A 138 5.08 -9.14 -18.22
N GLY A 139 4.26 -10.19 -18.11
CA GLY A 139 4.69 -11.54 -18.47
C GLY A 139 3.52 -12.41 -18.92
N SER A 140 3.79 -13.34 -19.81
CA SER A 140 2.84 -14.37 -20.25
C SER A 140 3.61 -15.60 -20.68
N GLU A 141 2.98 -16.77 -20.61
CA GLU A 141 3.51 -18.03 -21.08
C GLU A 141 2.50 -18.73 -21.99
N THR A 142 3.03 -19.54 -22.91
CA THR A 142 2.19 -20.39 -23.74
C THR A 142 1.49 -21.45 -22.90
N ASN A 143 0.21 -21.69 -23.17
CA ASN A 143 -0.54 -22.77 -22.51
C ASN A 143 0.07 -24.13 -22.90
N GLU A 144 0.31 -24.94 -21.88
CA GLU A 144 0.59 -26.36 -22.01
C GLU A 144 -0.70 -27.19 -21.75
N GLU A 145 -0.60 -28.39 -21.19
CA GLU A 145 -1.76 -29.22 -20.83
C GLU A 145 -2.61 -28.55 -19.73
N THR A 146 -1.99 -27.78 -18.85
CA THR A 146 -2.64 -26.98 -17.80
C THR A 146 -2.46 -25.50 -18.06
N LYS A 147 -3.51 -24.70 -17.76
CA LYS A 147 -3.44 -23.23 -17.86
C LYS A 147 -2.97 -22.67 -16.52
N GLU A 148 -1.77 -22.16 -16.49
CA GLU A 148 -1.22 -21.46 -15.31
C GLU A 148 -1.23 -19.94 -15.56
N PRO A 149 -2.10 -19.18 -14.85
CA PRO A 149 -2.10 -17.72 -14.96
C PRO A 149 -0.77 -17.14 -14.47
N LYS A 150 -0.20 -16.18 -15.23
CA LYS A 150 0.90 -15.36 -14.74
C LYS A 150 0.36 -14.17 -13.96
N THR A 151 1.01 -13.89 -12.88
CA THR A 151 0.73 -12.75 -11.99
C THR A 151 1.57 -11.53 -12.36
N GLN A 152 1.16 -10.39 -11.86
CA GLN A 152 1.91 -9.14 -11.97
C GLN A 152 2.37 -8.70 -10.58
N THR A 153 3.60 -8.24 -10.49
CA THR A 153 4.21 -7.76 -9.25
C THR A 153 4.65 -6.32 -9.42
N SER A 154 4.37 -5.52 -8.40
CA SER A 154 4.87 -4.15 -8.22
C SER A 154 5.67 -4.10 -6.93
N ASP A 155 6.91 -3.63 -6.98
CA ASP A 155 7.66 -3.30 -5.78
C ASP A 155 7.09 -2.03 -5.18
N ILE A 156 6.81 -2.06 -3.90
CA ILE A 156 6.18 -0.95 -3.18
C ILE A 156 7.02 -0.50 -1.99
N THR A 157 6.99 0.78 -1.72
CA THR A 157 7.62 1.39 -0.56
C THR A 157 6.62 2.29 0.12
N ALA A 158 6.39 2.07 1.41
CA ALA A 158 5.53 2.90 2.24
C ALA A 158 6.41 3.75 3.16
N ILE A 159 6.33 5.07 3.02
CA ILE A 159 7.12 6.02 3.80
C ILE A 159 6.23 6.78 4.81
N PRO A 160 6.81 7.26 5.92
CA PRO A 160 6.08 8.09 6.87
C PRO A 160 5.52 9.37 6.22
N LEU A 161 4.31 9.77 6.62
CA LEU A 161 3.79 11.10 6.37
C LEU A 161 4.57 12.15 7.21
N ALA A 162 4.39 13.43 6.93
CA ALA A 162 5.04 14.50 7.69
C ALA A 162 4.63 14.53 9.18
N ASP A 163 3.47 13.97 9.52
CA ASP A 163 3.00 13.78 10.90
C ASP A 163 3.50 12.48 11.55
N GLY A 164 4.33 11.70 10.84
CA GLY A 164 4.93 10.45 11.29
C GLY A 164 4.06 9.20 11.12
N LYS A 165 2.84 9.31 10.61
CA LYS A 165 1.97 8.15 10.38
C LYS A 165 2.48 7.33 9.19
N VAL A 166 2.53 6.00 9.36
CA VAL A 166 2.90 5.06 8.29
C VAL A 166 1.76 4.12 8.00
N LEU A 167 1.22 3.49 9.04
CA LEU A 167 0.25 2.40 8.95
C LEU A 167 -0.81 2.52 10.03
N ALA A 168 -2.06 2.28 9.66
CA ALA A 168 -3.14 2.01 10.61
C ALA A 168 -3.61 0.57 10.45
N ARG A 169 -4.03 -0.03 11.56
CA ARG A 169 -4.57 -1.39 11.61
C ARG A 169 -5.72 -1.46 12.59
N THR A 170 -6.78 -2.18 12.22
CA THR A 170 -7.86 -2.47 13.15
C THR A 170 -7.42 -3.53 14.18
N THR A 171 -8.05 -3.49 15.34
CA THR A 171 -7.89 -4.46 16.42
C THR A 171 -9.23 -5.16 16.71
N ALA A 172 -9.22 -6.16 17.57
CA ALA A 172 -10.44 -6.84 18.01
C ALA A 172 -11.47 -5.87 18.64
N ASP A 173 -10.98 -4.79 19.25
CA ASP A 173 -11.82 -3.79 19.94
C ASP A 173 -12.25 -2.62 19.05
N THR A 174 -11.81 -2.60 17.77
CA THR A 174 -12.21 -1.56 16.82
C THR A 174 -13.73 -1.61 16.58
N PRO A 175 -14.45 -0.47 16.74
CA PRO A 175 -15.90 -0.43 16.54
C PRO A 175 -16.31 -0.94 15.14
N SER A 176 -17.40 -1.69 15.09
CA SER A 176 -17.92 -2.25 13.83
C SER A 176 -18.25 -1.18 12.78
N ALA A 177 -18.67 0.00 13.22
CA ALA A 177 -18.90 1.14 12.34
C ALA A 177 -17.61 1.58 11.60
N THR A 178 -16.47 1.62 12.31
CA THR A 178 -15.17 1.94 11.74
C THR A 178 -14.73 0.86 10.73
N LYS A 179 -14.85 -0.42 11.10
CA LYS A 179 -14.56 -1.54 10.21
C LYS A 179 -15.41 -1.49 8.93
N SER A 180 -16.71 -1.24 9.05
CA SER A 180 -17.63 -1.17 7.89
C SER A 180 -17.35 0.01 6.97
N ALA A 181 -16.79 1.10 7.48
CA ALA A 181 -16.44 2.29 6.70
C ALA A 181 -15.02 2.24 6.10
N TRP A 182 -14.20 1.23 6.45
CA TRP A 182 -12.77 1.18 6.17
C TRP A 182 -12.41 1.35 4.70
N PHE A 183 -13.17 0.74 3.81
CA PHE A 183 -12.95 0.82 2.37
C PHE A 183 -13.75 1.91 1.66
N ASN A 184 -14.53 2.72 2.41
CA ASN A 184 -15.26 3.86 1.85
C ASN A 184 -14.42 5.14 1.83
N SER A 185 -13.51 5.27 2.77
CA SER A 185 -12.56 6.40 2.88
C SER A 185 -11.30 5.94 3.59
N VAL A 186 -10.17 6.57 3.28
CA VAL A 186 -8.92 6.33 4.01
C VAL A 186 -9.11 6.78 5.45
N PHE A 187 -8.84 5.86 6.40
CA PHE A 187 -8.97 6.14 7.82
C PHE A 187 -8.00 7.24 8.24
N GLN A 188 -8.52 8.27 8.87
CA GLN A 188 -7.75 9.33 9.51
C GLN A 188 -8.30 9.52 10.92
N GLU A 189 -7.43 9.42 11.90
CA GLU A 189 -7.81 9.72 13.27
C GLU A 189 -7.99 11.23 13.43
N ALA A 190 -9.11 11.62 14.05
CA ALA A 190 -9.50 13.01 14.24
C ALA A 190 -8.64 13.71 15.29
#